data_db47c98cecf7947a3df8d8c99570391f
#
_entry.id   db47c98cecf7947a3df8d8c99570391f
#
_cell.length_a   1.000
_cell.length_b   1.000
_cell.length_c   1.000
_cell.angle_alpha   90.00
_cell.angle_beta   90.00
_cell.angle_gamma   90.00
#
_symmetry.space_group_name_H-M   'P 1'
#
loop_
_entity.id
_entity.type
_entity.pdbx_description
1 polymer ?
#
loop_
_entity_poly.entity_id
_entity_poly.type
_entity_poly.pdbx_seq_one_letter_code
_entity_poly.pdbx_strand_id
1 'polypeptide(L)'
;RSRLGRALVLDDVAVDFPELKIILAHGGRPLWMDEAFFLIRRHRNVYMDISGIPPAKLLDYFPRLEEISNKALFGTDWPSPGVKDLRANLDTFMKLPLTAEAKDRITRANALALFPID
;
A
#
# COMPACT_ATOMS: atom_id res chain seq x y z
N ARG A 1 5.93 -22.07 -5.82
CA ARG A 1 4.98 -21.02 -6.22
C ARG A 1 5.04 -19.82 -5.32
N SER A 2 5.02 -20.06 -4.01
CA SER A 2 5.09 -18.97 -3.05
C SER A 2 6.32 -18.08 -3.24
N ARG A 3 7.44 -18.70 -3.63
CA ARG A 3 8.70 -17.98 -3.84
C ARG A 3 8.57 -16.89 -4.91
N LEU A 4 7.77 -17.15 -5.96
CA LEU A 4 7.58 -16.18 -7.04
C LEU A 4 6.73 -14.98 -6.61
N GLY A 5 5.93 -15.13 -5.55
CA GLY A 5 5.10 -14.05 -5.05
C GLY A 5 5.74 -13.25 -3.93
N ARG A 6 6.95 -13.60 -3.51
CA ARG A 6 7.60 -12.89 -2.41
C ARG A 6 8.03 -11.50 -2.83
N ALA A 7 7.79 -10.53 -1.93
CA ALA A 7 8.15 -9.14 -2.21
C ALA A 7 9.65 -8.97 -2.44
N LEU A 8 10.48 -9.73 -1.72
CA LEU A 8 11.94 -9.60 -1.82
C LEU A 8 12.50 -9.87 -3.21
N VAL A 9 11.78 -10.61 -4.09
CA VAL A 9 12.26 -10.80 -5.47
C VAL A 9 12.31 -9.50 -6.25
N LEU A 10 11.66 -8.45 -5.76
CA LEU A 10 11.65 -7.14 -6.40
C LEU A 10 12.81 -6.25 -5.96
N ASP A 11 13.63 -6.70 -4.99
CA ASP A 11 14.72 -5.89 -4.48
C ASP A 11 15.72 -5.52 -5.59
N ASP A 12 16.14 -6.50 -6.36
CA ASP A 12 17.08 -6.28 -7.47
C ASP A 12 16.47 -5.40 -8.56
N VAL A 13 15.18 -5.61 -8.85
CA VAL A 13 14.48 -4.80 -9.85
C VAL A 13 14.43 -3.34 -9.41
N ALA A 14 14.16 -3.09 -8.14
CA ALA A 14 14.11 -1.73 -7.63
C ALA A 14 15.47 -1.04 -7.72
N VAL A 15 16.56 -1.77 -7.46
CA VAL A 15 17.92 -1.24 -7.57
C VAL A 15 18.29 -0.99 -9.02
N ASP A 16 18.04 -1.97 -9.89
CA ASP A 16 18.47 -1.90 -11.29
C ASP A 16 17.67 -0.91 -12.11
N PHE A 17 16.42 -0.64 -11.71
CA PHE A 17 15.53 0.28 -12.43
C PHE A 17 14.99 1.35 -11.48
N PRO A 18 15.85 2.27 -11.02
CA PRO A 18 15.43 3.23 -9.99
C PRO A 18 14.35 4.22 -10.45
N GLU A 19 14.15 4.39 -11.75
CA GLU A 19 13.11 5.24 -12.29
C GLU A 19 11.77 4.54 -12.44
N LEU A 20 11.76 3.20 -12.33
CA LEU A 20 10.54 2.42 -12.42
C LEU A 20 9.79 2.53 -11.10
N LYS A 21 8.55 2.99 -11.17
CA LYS A 21 7.68 3.04 -9.99
C LYS A 21 7.04 1.68 -9.81
N ILE A 22 7.35 1.04 -8.69
CA ILE A 22 6.87 -0.31 -8.38
C ILE A 22 5.83 -0.19 -7.27
N ILE A 23 4.63 -0.68 -7.54
CA ILE A 23 3.53 -0.67 -6.56
C ILE A 23 3.23 -2.11 -6.17
N LEU A 24 3.49 -2.44 -4.90
CA LEU A 24 3.24 -3.77 -4.37
C LEU A 24 1.75 -3.91 -4.08
N ALA A 25 1.07 -4.77 -4.85
CA ALA A 25 -0.34 -5.02 -4.66
C ALA A 25 -0.58 -5.61 -3.27
N HIS A 26 -1.56 -5.07 -2.55
CA HIS A 26 -1.97 -5.54 -1.23
C HIS A 26 -0.85 -5.54 -0.19
N GLY A 27 0.22 -4.76 -0.42
CA GLY A 27 1.32 -4.67 0.52
C GLY A 27 2.00 -5.99 0.82
N GLY A 28 2.01 -6.93 -0.13
CA GLY A 28 2.61 -8.25 0.07
C GLY A 28 1.73 -9.25 0.81
N ARG A 29 0.48 -8.88 1.13
CA ARG A 29 -0.45 -9.80 1.78
C ARG A 29 -0.70 -11.02 0.87
N PRO A 30 -0.89 -12.22 1.42
CA PRO A 30 -1.09 -12.49 2.85
C PRO A 30 0.17 -12.84 3.64
N LEU A 31 1.31 -13.05 3.00
CA LEU A 31 2.45 -13.66 3.69
C LEU A 31 3.68 -12.78 3.81
N TRP A 32 3.77 -11.69 3.02
CA TRP A 32 5.04 -10.97 2.89
C TRP A 32 4.95 -9.48 3.25
N MET A 33 4.09 -9.14 4.21
CA MET A 33 3.91 -7.74 4.61
C MET A 33 5.19 -7.13 5.20
N ASP A 34 5.93 -7.91 5.99
CA ASP A 34 7.17 -7.40 6.57
C ASP A 34 8.24 -7.13 5.51
N GLU A 35 8.34 -8.03 4.51
CA GLU A 35 9.26 -7.82 3.39
C GLU A 35 8.84 -6.59 2.58
N ALA A 36 7.55 -6.42 2.35
CA ALA A 36 7.04 -5.26 1.63
C ALA A 36 7.38 -3.97 2.38
N PHE A 37 7.16 -3.95 3.68
CA PHE A 37 7.47 -2.78 4.50
C PHE A 37 8.96 -2.43 4.41
N PHE A 38 9.82 -3.44 4.48
CA PHE A 38 11.26 -3.26 4.33
C PHE A 38 11.61 -2.63 2.98
N LEU A 39 11.06 -3.18 1.88
CA LEU A 39 11.36 -2.68 0.54
C LEU A 39 10.86 -1.26 0.32
N ILE A 40 9.68 -0.95 0.85
CA ILE A 40 9.09 0.40 0.72
C ILE A 40 9.97 1.43 1.42
N ARG A 41 10.51 1.09 2.59
CA ARG A 41 11.40 1.99 3.31
C ARG A 41 12.77 2.08 2.66
N ARG A 42 13.25 0.98 2.08
CA ARG A 42 14.58 0.92 1.49
C ARG A 42 14.65 1.66 0.16
N HIS A 43 13.65 1.48 -0.70
CA HIS A 43 13.71 1.96 -2.07
C HIS A 43 12.77 3.13 -2.30
N ARG A 44 13.30 4.21 -2.86
CA ARG A 44 12.54 5.40 -3.14
C ARG A 44 11.42 5.17 -4.16
N ASN A 45 11.59 4.20 -5.04
CA ASN A 45 10.67 3.89 -6.14
C ASN A 45 9.69 2.76 -5.84
N VAL A 46 9.65 2.27 -4.60
CA VAL A 46 8.72 1.20 -4.21
C VAL A 46 7.61 1.76 -3.33
N TYR A 47 6.39 1.44 -3.71
CA TYR A 47 5.14 1.87 -3.08
C TYR A 47 4.28 0.65 -2.80
N MET A 48 3.15 0.82 -2.14
CA MET A 48 2.15 -0.24 -2.02
C MET A 48 0.76 0.31 -2.19
N ASP A 49 -0.17 -0.52 -2.65
CA ASP A 49 -1.59 -0.23 -2.48
C ASP A 49 -2.12 -1.05 -1.31
N ILE A 50 -3.12 -0.52 -0.64
CA ILE A 50 -3.73 -1.18 0.51
C ILE A 50 -5.06 -1.85 0.15
N SER A 51 -5.35 -1.98 -1.14
CA SER A 51 -6.54 -2.67 -1.59
C SER A 51 -6.50 -4.14 -1.18
N GLY A 52 -7.67 -4.74 -1.01
CA GLY A 52 -7.75 -6.13 -0.61
C GLY A 52 -7.41 -6.39 0.86
N ILE A 53 -6.96 -5.39 1.60
CA ILE A 53 -6.70 -5.50 3.03
C ILE A 53 -7.90 -4.87 3.75
N PRO A 54 -8.63 -5.63 4.59
CA PRO A 54 -9.74 -5.03 5.34
C PRO A 54 -9.24 -3.84 6.16
N PRO A 55 -9.81 -2.65 6.00
CA PRO A 55 -9.31 -1.46 6.72
C PRO A 55 -9.28 -1.64 8.23
N ALA A 56 -10.23 -2.39 8.79
CA ALA A 56 -10.26 -2.62 10.23
C ALA A 56 -9.04 -3.42 10.72
N LYS A 57 -8.35 -4.13 9.83
CA LYS A 57 -7.17 -4.94 10.16
C LYS A 57 -5.87 -4.35 9.60
N LEU A 58 -5.96 -3.24 8.91
CA LEU A 58 -4.80 -2.67 8.21
C LEU A 58 -3.63 -2.41 9.15
N LEU A 59 -3.89 -1.84 10.32
CA LEU A 59 -2.83 -1.53 11.27
C LEU A 59 -2.33 -2.74 12.03
N ASP A 60 -3.03 -3.87 11.96
CA ASP A 60 -2.50 -5.13 12.47
C ASP A 60 -1.39 -5.65 11.57
N TYR A 61 -1.56 -5.50 10.25
CA TYR A 61 -0.56 -5.91 9.27
C TYR A 61 0.57 -4.88 9.13
N PHE A 62 0.24 -3.61 9.22
CA PHE A 62 1.19 -2.51 9.06
C PHE A 62 1.08 -1.54 10.23
N PRO A 63 1.56 -1.93 11.42
CA PRO A 63 1.44 -1.06 12.60
C PRO A 63 2.20 0.25 12.46
N ARG A 64 3.16 0.32 11.56
CA ARG A 64 3.96 1.52 11.31
C ARG A 64 3.58 2.21 10.00
N LEU A 65 2.32 2.06 9.58
CA LEU A 65 1.84 2.64 8.32
C LEU A 65 2.04 4.16 8.26
N GLU A 66 1.91 4.84 9.39
CA GLU A 66 2.13 6.28 9.46
C GLU A 66 3.49 6.67 8.90
N GLU A 67 4.53 5.87 9.17
CA GLU A 67 5.89 6.16 8.74
C GLU A 67 6.09 6.04 7.23
N ILE A 68 5.26 5.25 6.56
CA ILE A 68 5.33 5.09 5.11
C ILE A 68 4.09 5.65 4.42
N SER A 69 3.40 6.57 5.07
CA SER A 69 2.16 7.12 4.55
C SER A 69 2.32 7.83 3.21
N ASN A 70 3.53 8.29 2.88
CA ASN A 70 3.82 8.89 1.57
C ASN A 70 4.07 7.88 0.46
N LYS A 71 3.99 6.58 0.78
CA LYS A 71 4.27 5.49 -0.16
C LYS A 71 3.10 4.52 -0.29
N ALA A 72 1.97 4.79 0.34
CA ALA A 72 0.80 3.93 0.32
C ALA A 72 -0.33 4.58 -0.49
N LEU A 73 -1.08 3.76 -1.19
CA LEU A 73 -2.19 4.19 -2.03
C LEU A 73 -3.46 3.49 -1.58
N PHE A 74 -4.55 4.24 -1.45
CA PHE A 74 -5.84 3.67 -1.12
C PHE A 74 -6.47 3.01 -2.33
N GLY A 75 -7.07 1.84 -2.12
CA GLY A 75 -7.89 1.15 -3.09
C GLY A 75 -8.76 0.17 -2.33
N THR A 76 -9.79 -0.37 -2.96
CA THR A 76 -10.73 -1.28 -2.30
C THR A 76 -10.64 -2.71 -2.81
N ASP A 77 -10.24 -2.87 -4.07
CA ASP A 77 -10.28 -4.16 -4.77
C ASP A 77 -11.73 -4.68 -4.89
N TRP A 78 -12.72 -3.76 -4.88
CA TRP A 78 -14.11 -4.12 -5.11
C TRP A 78 -14.25 -4.70 -6.52
N PRO A 79 -15.00 -5.76 -6.75
CA PRO A 79 -15.95 -6.43 -5.85
C PRO A 79 -15.39 -7.70 -5.18
N SER A 80 -14.17 -7.70 -4.72
CA SER A 80 -13.59 -8.88 -4.10
C SER A 80 -14.35 -9.28 -2.84
N PRO A 81 -14.23 -10.56 -2.43
CA PRO A 81 -14.83 -11.00 -1.16
C PRO A 81 -14.34 -10.15 0.00
N GLY A 82 -15.26 -9.74 0.86
CA GLY A 82 -14.92 -8.90 1.99
C GLY A 82 -15.08 -7.41 1.74
N VAL A 83 -15.26 -6.99 0.48
CA VAL A 83 -15.51 -5.59 0.15
C VAL A 83 -16.93 -5.49 -0.40
N LYS A 84 -17.88 -5.27 0.50
CA LYS A 84 -19.30 -5.22 0.13
C LYS A 84 -19.72 -3.86 -0.39
N ASP A 85 -19.04 -2.80 0.04
CA ASP A 85 -19.42 -1.43 -0.22
C ASP A 85 -18.17 -0.56 -0.25
N LEU A 86 -17.94 0.11 -1.38
CA LEU A 86 -16.81 1.01 -1.56
C LEU A 86 -16.78 2.11 -0.52
N ARG A 87 -17.92 2.71 -0.24
CA ARG A 87 -17.99 3.83 0.70
C ARG A 87 -17.70 3.39 2.12
N ALA A 88 -18.25 2.24 2.53
CA ALA A 88 -18.00 1.71 3.86
C ALA A 88 -16.52 1.39 4.05
N ASN A 89 -15.85 0.91 3.00
CA ASN A 89 -14.42 0.62 3.03
C ASN A 89 -13.62 1.90 3.31
N LEU A 90 -13.92 2.97 2.59
CA LEU A 90 -13.28 4.26 2.80
C LEU A 90 -13.59 4.83 4.19
N ASP A 91 -14.84 4.76 4.62
CA ASP A 91 -15.25 5.30 5.91
C ASP A 91 -14.52 4.60 7.06
N THR A 92 -14.35 3.28 6.97
CA THR A 92 -13.60 2.52 7.98
C THR A 92 -12.13 2.95 7.99
N PHE A 93 -11.53 3.12 6.81
CA PHE A 93 -10.16 3.62 6.73
C PHE A 93 -10.02 4.99 7.39
N MET A 94 -10.94 5.89 7.13
CA MET A 94 -10.87 7.26 7.64
C MET A 94 -11.00 7.33 9.16
N LYS A 95 -11.48 6.27 9.81
CA LYS A 95 -11.60 6.20 11.27
C LYS A 95 -10.36 5.63 11.94
N LEU A 96 -9.36 5.18 11.19
CA LEU A 96 -8.16 4.62 11.78
C LEU A 96 -7.36 5.70 12.54
N PRO A 97 -6.59 5.31 13.56
CA PRO A 97 -5.77 6.25 14.34
C PRO A 97 -4.51 6.68 13.60
N LEU A 98 -4.70 7.32 12.47
CA LEU A 98 -3.64 7.91 11.65
C LEU A 98 -3.85 9.42 11.65
N THR A 99 -2.78 10.18 11.37
CA THR A 99 -2.92 11.64 11.26
C THR A 99 -3.77 12.01 10.05
N ALA A 100 -4.35 13.21 10.08
CA ALA A 100 -5.10 13.72 8.93
C ALA A 100 -4.20 13.82 7.69
N GLU A 101 -2.94 14.21 7.88
CA GLU A 101 -1.96 14.30 6.81
C GLU A 101 -1.70 12.94 6.17
N ALA A 102 -1.53 11.89 6.98
CA ALA A 102 -1.31 10.55 6.47
C ALA A 102 -2.53 10.06 5.68
N LYS A 103 -3.72 10.30 6.19
CA LYS A 103 -4.95 9.91 5.50
C LYS A 103 -5.09 10.62 4.15
N ASP A 104 -4.77 11.92 4.10
CA ASP A 104 -4.80 12.67 2.85
C ASP A 104 -3.78 12.13 1.84
N ARG A 105 -2.57 11.84 2.31
CA ARG A 105 -1.54 11.26 1.43
C ARG A 105 -2.02 9.95 0.82
N ILE A 106 -2.53 9.05 1.64
CA ILE A 106 -2.92 7.71 1.21
C ILE A 106 -4.14 7.74 0.30
N THR A 107 -5.11 8.59 0.59
CA THR A 107 -6.35 8.63 -0.19
C THR A 107 -6.32 9.56 -1.40
N ARG A 108 -5.34 10.45 -1.49
CA ARG A 108 -5.33 11.46 -2.55
C ARG A 108 -3.93 11.85 -3.03
N ALA A 109 -3.13 12.43 -2.16
CA ALA A 109 -1.93 13.14 -2.58
C ALA A 109 -0.89 12.25 -3.26
N ASN A 110 -0.69 11.03 -2.76
CA ASN A 110 0.29 10.10 -3.33
C ASN A 110 -0.08 9.70 -4.76
N ALA A 111 -1.36 9.42 -5.01
CA ALA A 111 -1.82 9.05 -6.34
C ALA A 111 -1.62 10.21 -7.33
N LEU A 112 -1.90 11.43 -6.90
CA LEU A 112 -1.69 12.61 -7.75
C LEU A 112 -0.22 12.82 -8.08
N ALA A 113 0.67 12.53 -7.13
CA ALA A 113 2.11 12.67 -7.37
C ALA A 113 2.64 11.59 -8.31
N LEU A 114 2.13 10.35 -8.19
CA LEU A 114 2.55 9.24 -9.04
C LEU A 114 1.94 9.29 -10.43
N PHE A 115 0.70 9.76 -10.54
CA PHE A 115 -0.06 9.79 -11.78
C PHE A 115 -0.60 11.21 -12.01
N PRO A 116 0.28 12.15 -12.40
CA PRO A 116 -0.14 13.54 -12.57
C PRO A 116 -1.23 13.67 -13.62
N ILE A 117 -2.20 14.55 -13.35
CA ILE A 117 -3.29 14.85 -14.27
C ILE A 117 -3.02 16.22 -14.86
N ASP A 118 -3.06 16.29 -16.18
CA ASP A 118 -2.88 17.56 -16.90
C ASP A 118 -4.12 18.45 -16.85
#